data_1902340c31f22a06e9e4b18846b4cdc1
#
_entry.id   1902340c31f22a06e9e4b18846b4cdc1
#
_cell.length_a   1.000
_cell.length_b   1.000
_cell.length_c   1.000
_cell.angle_alpha   90.00
_cell.angle_beta   90.00
_cell.angle_gamma   90.00
#
_symmetry.space_group_name_H-M   'P 1'
#
loop_
_entity.id
_entity.type
_entity.pdbx_description
1 polymer ?
#
loop_
_entity_poly.entity_id
_entity_poly.type
_entity_poly.pdbx_seq_one_letter_code
_entity_poly.pdbx_strand_id
1 'polypeptide(L)'
;MALLSFALLINYVDRGSIGIAAPLIQTEFNLSASQMGWVLAAFFWAYAPMQPLMGWLADRIGAERVLVSGFCVWSIATVLTGLATGFAMLFAFRLLMGTGEAVAYPSAAKLLATHVEPRHRARSMGTVVLGAVVGLTVGAFLGGWLLGHYGWRAMLITLGGASFLWLIPWFGLWRRRTASAPAVAQAGPTTIAVLRQRALWGGMLGSFCILYAFTFVLTWMPLYLVQERGMSLTTMTQVAGSTFIANGVGLVLSAWIVDKWIARGGSANVAYKTVLTVSSAGVAISLFLCTVVGPMGAVIALLATGVLDGLNSPLWGSLAQLFAGPQASGRWMGMQNSVANGAGMVAPVVTGYLVQQTGHYSLALLVSAFVGLIGLVAWLVVLPPVRPIDWSGDSRALRMEASR
;
A
#
# COMPACT_ATOMS: atom_id res chain seq x y z
N MET A 1 17.45 -3.73 -10.68
CA MET A 1 16.85 -3.14 -9.47
C MET A 1 16.35 -1.73 -9.73
N ALA A 2 17.18 -0.80 -10.20
CA ALA A 2 16.77 0.58 -10.44
C ALA A 2 15.50 0.70 -11.32
N LEU A 3 15.37 -0.06 -12.40
CA LEU A 3 14.20 -0.05 -13.27
C LEU A 3 12.92 -0.49 -12.52
N LEU A 4 12.99 -1.49 -11.64
CA LEU A 4 11.83 -1.92 -10.85
C LEU A 4 11.44 -0.88 -9.79
N SER A 5 12.44 -0.27 -9.13
CA SER A 5 12.19 0.82 -8.19
C SER A 5 11.54 2.01 -8.88
N PHE A 6 11.99 2.34 -10.08
CA PHE A 6 11.42 3.44 -10.87
C PHE A 6 10.01 3.11 -11.39
N ALA A 7 9.75 1.84 -11.74
CA ALA A 7 8.39 1.40 -12.07
C ALA A 7 7.42 1.57 -10.88
N LEU A 8 7.86 1.20 -9.66
CA LEU A 8 7.04 1.42 -8.46
C LEU A 8 6.91 2.90 -8.10
N LEU A 9 7.92 3.71 -8.34
CA LEU A 9 7.82 5.16 -8.18
C LEU A 9 6.69 5.70 -9.06
N ILE A 10 6.70 5.40 -10.36
CA ILE A 10 5.66 5.83 -11.30
C ILE A 10 4.28 5.30 -10.86
N ASN A 11 4.19 4.01 -10.52
CA ASN A 11 2.97 3.38 -10.03
C ASN A 11 2.33 4.16 -8.88
N TYR A 12 3.13 4.61 -7.91
CA TYR A 12 2.62 5.35 -6.76
C TYR A 12 2.40 6.85 -7.03
N VAL A 13 3.11 7.44 -7.98
CA VAL A 13 2.76 8.77 -8.52
C VAL A 13 1.35 8.74 -9.10
N ASP A 14 1.06 7.77 -9.96
CA ASP A 14 -0.24 7.61 -10.60
C ASP A 14 -1.35 7.29 -9.59
N ARG A 15 -1.07 6.40 -8.62
CA ARG A 15 -2.01 6.01 -7.56
C ARG A 15 -2.43 7.18 -6.67
N GLY A 16 -1.48 8.04 -6.27
CA GLY A 16 -1.73 9.19 -5.41
C GLY A 16 -2.43 10.34 -6.11
N SER A 17 -2.29 10.45 -7.43
CA SER A 17 -2.75 11.60 -8.22
C SER A 17 -4.25 11.85 -8.13
N ILE A 18 -5.08 10.79 -8.07
CA ILE A 18 -6.54 10.94 -7.99
C ILE A 18 -6.99 11.59 -6.67
N GLY A 19 -6.34 11.26 -5.55
CA GLY A 19 -6.63 11.87 -4.25
C GLY A 19 -6.40 13.39 -4.30
N ILE A 20 -5.29 13.81 -4.91
CA ILE A 20 -4.93 15.23 -5.07
C ILE A 20 -5.92 15.95 -6.01
N ALA A 21 -6.36 15.27 -7.09
CA ALA A 21 -7.34 15.79 -8.03
C ALA A 21 -8.78 15.79 -7.50
N ALA A 22 -9.05 15.00 -6.46
CA ALA A 22 -10.40 14.71 -5.98
C ALA A 22 -11.26 15.96 -5.69
N PRO A 23 -10.76 17.05 -5.06
CA PRO A 23 -11.56 18.24 -4.83
C PRO A 23 -12.09 18.88 -6.12
N LEU A 24 -11.25 18.96 -7.16
CA LEU A 24 -11.64 19.55 -8.44
C LEU A 24 -12.56 18.61 -9.25
N ILE A 25 -12.28 17.31 -9.26
CA ILE A 25 -13.13 16.30 -9.92
C ILE A 25 -14.54 16.29 -9.30
N GLN A 26 -14.61 16.30 -7.97
CA GLN A 26 -15.88 16.29 -7.25
C GLN A 26 -16.72 17.52 -7.60
N THR A 27 -16.10 18.70 -7.63
CA THR A 27 -16.77 19.96 -7.97
C THR A 27 -17.21 19.97 -9.43
N GLU A 28 -16.34 19.57 -10.37
CA GLU A 28 -16.63 19.65 -11.82
C GLU A 28 -17.78 18.72 -12.22
N PHE A 29 -17.86 17.53 -11.64
CA PHE A 29 -18.92 16.57 -11.96
C PHE A 29 -20.08 16.57 -10.97
N ASN A 30 -20.10 17.49 -10.02
CA ASN A 30 -21.11 17.56 -8.95
C ASN A 30 -21.31 16.21 -8.25
N LEU A 31 -20.22 15.48 -7.99
CA LEU A 31 -20.30 14.18 -7.35
C LEU A 31 -20.66 14.31 -5.88
N SER A 32 -21.60 13.49 -5.42
CA SER A 32 -21.81 13.35 -3.98
C SER A 32 -20.55 12.74 -3.30
N ALA A 33 -20.41 12.95 -1.99
CA ALA A 33 -19.32 12.35 -1.24
C ALA A 33 -19.31 10.82 -1.35
N SER A 34 -20.49 10.19 -1.38
CA SER A 34 -20.62 8.75 -1.58
C SER A 34 -20.13 8.31 -2.96
N GLN A 35 -20.49 9.02 -4.03
CA GLN A 35 -20.00 8.73 -5.37
C GLN A 35 -18.49 8.89 -5.45
N MET A 36 -17.93 9.94 -4.85
CA MET A 36 -16.47 10.12 -4.79
C MET A 36 -15.80 8.97 -4.03
N GLY A 37 -16.39 8.52 -2.91
CA GLY A 37 -15.94 7.34 -2.17
C GLY A 37 -15.86 6.08 -3.03
N TRP A 38 -16.86 5.83 -3.88
CA TRP A 38 -16.85 4.73 -4.83
C TRP A 38 -15.77 4.88 -5.90
N VAL A 39 -15.55 6.06 -6.46
CA VAL A 39 -14.46 6.33 -7.42
C VAL A 39 -13.09 6.03 -6.79
N LEU A 40 -12.87 6.48 -5.54
CA LEU A 40 -11.62 6.26 -4.82
C LEU A 40 -11.41 4.78 -4.45
N ALA A 41 -12.48 4.07 -4.09
CA ALA A 41 -12.44 2.65 -3.77
C ALA A 41 -12.30 1.74 -5.00
N ALA A 42 -12.81 2.16 -6.17
CA ALA A 42 -12.85 1.35 -7.39
C ALA A 42 -11.50 0.73 -7.75
N PHE A 43 -10.43 1.49 -7.57
CA PHE A 43 -9.06 1.00 -7.74
C PHE A 43 -8.81 -0.29 -6.94
N PHE A 44 -9.12 -0.28 -5.66
CA PHE A 44 -8.86 -1.40 -4.75
C PHE A 44 -9.78 -2.60 -5.02
N TRP A 45 -11.00 -2.36 -5.51
CA TRP A 45 -11.94 -3.42 -5.92
C TRP A 45 -11.40 -4.26 -7.07
N ALA A 46 -10.58 -3.71 -7.94
CA ALA A 46 -9.88 -4.47 -8.97
C ALA A 46 -8.49 -4.94 -8.48
N TYR A 47 -7.71 -4.06 -7.86
CA TYR A 47 -6.33 -4.31 -7.46
C TYR A 47 -6.16 -5.54 -6.55
N ALA A 48 -6.96 -5.64 -5.47
CA ALA A 48 -6.77 -6.70 -4.49
C ALA A 48 -7.10 -8.10 -5.03
N PRO A 49 -8.23 -8.35 -5.73
CA PRO A 49 -8.53 -9.67 -6.27
C PRO A 49 -7.66 -10.03 -7.48
N MET A 50 -7.15 -9.04 -8.22
CA MET A 50 -6.28 -9.29 -9.38
C MET A 50 -4.85 -9.69 -8.99
N GLN A 51 -4.34 -9.35 -7.81
CA GLN A 51 -2.96 -9.68 -7.40
C GLN A 51 -2.63 -11.18 -7.47
N PRO A 52 -3.45 -12.11 -6.93
CA PRO A 52 -3.17 -13.54 -7.07
C PRO A 52 -3.18 -14.01 -8.52
N LEU A 53 -4.11 -13.50 -9.33
CA LEU A 53 -4.21 -13.82 -10.75
C LEU A 53 -2.96 -13.34 -11.51
N MET A 54 -2.49 -12.13 -11.24
CA MET A 54 -1.29 -11.57 -11.87
C MET A 54 -0.02 -12.31 -11.43
N GLY A 55 0.03 -12.78 -10.18
CA GLY A 55 1.11 -13.66 -9.72
C GLY A 55 1.15 -14.98 -10.49
N TRP A 56 0.00 -15.64 -10.65
CA TRP A 56 -0.14 -16.85 -11.45
C TRP A 56 0.24 -16.62 -12.94
N LEU A 57 -0.21 -15.49 -13.51
CA LEU A 57 0.11 -15.12 -14.88
C LEU A 57 1.61 -14.87 -15.06
N ALA A 58 2.26 -14.21 -14.10
CA ALA A 58 3.72 -14.00 -14.07
C ALA A 58 4.50 -15.32 -14.04
N ASP A 59 3.95 -16.34 -13.37
CA ASP A 59 4.55 -17.68 -13.38
C ASP A 59 4.40 -18.38 -14.73
N ARG A 60 3.29 -18.16 -15.43
CA ARG A 60 2.94 -18.91 -16.65
C ARG A 60 3.51 -18.30 -17.94
N ILE A 61 3.42 -16.99 -18.11
CA ILE A 61 3.84 -16.29 -19.35
C ILE A 61 5.10 -15.43 -19.17
N GLY A 62 5.62 -15.34 -17.93
CA GLY A 62 6.83 -14.62 -17.58
C GLY A 62 6.55 -13.23 -16.97
N ALA A 63 7.22 -12.97 -15.84
CA ALA A 63 7.01 -11.75 -15.05
C ALA A 63 7.35 -10.45 -15.82
N GLU A 64 8.28 -10.49 -16.76
CA GLU A 64 8.64 -9.37 -17.61
C GLU A 64 7.47 -8.91 -18.49
N ARG A 65 6.83 -9.88 -19.16
CA ARG A 65 5.71 -9.60 -20.07
C ARG A 65 4.50 -9.08 -19.28
N VAL A 66 4.23 -9.72 -18.13
CA VAL A 66 3.12 -9.34 -17.26
C VAL A 66 3.36 -7.92 -16.71
N LEU A 67 4.58 -7.59 -16.27
CA LEU A 67 4.92 -6.26 -15.80
C LEU A 67 4.72 -5.20 -16.89
N VAL A 68 5.25 -5.43 -18.10
CA VAL A 68 5.15 -4.45 -19.21
C VAL A 68 3.71 -4.28 -19.64
N SER A 69 2.94 -5.37 -19.80
CA SER A 69 1.53 -5.26 -20.20
C SER A 69 0.69 -4.52 -19.16
N GLY A 70 0.85 -4.86 -17.86
CA GLY A 70 0.17 -4.13 -16.79
C GLY A 70 0.60 -2.68 -16.71
N PHE A 71 1.90 -2.39 -16.91
CA PHE A 71 2.42 -1.04 -16.96
C PHE A 71 1.73 -0.21 -18.06
N CYS A 72 1.59 -0.75 -19.26
CA CYS A 72 0.85 -0.08 -20.34
C CYS A 72 -0.63 0.13 -19.97
N VAL A 73 -1.27 -0.88 -19.37
CA VAL A 73 -2.69 -0.81 -18.98
C VAL A 73 -2.92 0.32 -17.97
N TRP A 74 -2.11 0.39 -16.87
CA TRP A 74 -2.35 1.44 -15.89
C TRP A 74 -1.99 2.84 -16.41
N SER A 75 -0.93 2.97 -17.23
CA SER A 75 -0.57 4.25 -17.83
C SER A 75 -1.67 4.78 -18.76
N ILE A 76 -2.24 3.90 -19.60
CA ILE A 76 -3.41 4.21 -20.42
C ILE A 76 -4.61 4.59 -19.53
N ALA A 77 -4.88 3.83 -18.47
CA ALA A 77 -6.00 4.10 -17.57
C ALA A 77 -5.85 5.46 -16.87
N THR A 78 -4.62 5.85 -16.51
CA THR A 78 -4.33 7.18 -15.94
C THR A 78 -4.64 8.29 -16.96
N VAL A 79 -4.18 8.15 -18.23
CA VAL A 79 -4.52 9.10 -19.30
C VAL A 79 -6.02 9.17 -19.52
N LEU A 80 -6.70 8.02 -19.64
CA LEU A 80 -8.14 7.95 -19.83
C LEU A 80 -8.91 8.57 -18.67
N THR A 81 -8.41 8.46 -17.43
CA THR A 81 -9.01 9.12 -16.27
C THR A 81 -9.00 10.64 -16.46
N GLY A 82 -7.95 11.22 -17.04
CA GLY A 82 -7.91 12.64 -17.41
C GLY A 82 -8.89 13.05 -18.50
N LEU A 83 -9.37 12.10 -19.31
CA LEU A 83 -10.36 12.30 -20.36
C LEU A 83 -11.80 11.98 -19.93
N ALA A 84 -12.00 11.57 -18.68
CA ALA A 84 -13.32 11.19 -18.17
C ALA A 84 -14.31 12.37 -18.20
N THR A 85 -15.58 12.07 -18.51
CA THR A 85 -16.67 13.05 -18.62
C THR A 85 -17.70 12.90 -17.51
N GLY A 86 -17.52 11.96 -16.57
CA GLY A 86 -18.43 11.76 -15.45
C GLY A 86 -18.11 10.53 -14.60
N PHE A 87 -18.95 10.27 -13.63
CA PHE A 87 -18.79 9.22 -12.62
C PHE A 87 -18.49 7.84 -13.22
N ALA A 88 -19.29 7.38 -14.18
CA ALA A 88 -19.17 6.02 -14.74
C ALA A 88 -17.79 5.79 -15.40
N MET A 89 -17.32 6.78 -16.15
CA MET A 89 -15.98 6.70 -16.78
C MET A 89 -14.88 6.73 -15.75
N LEU A 90 -14.94 7.62 -14.75
CA LEU A 90 -13.99 7.66 -13.65
C LEU A 90 -13.93 6.31 -12.94
N PHE A 91 -15.08 5.75 -12.59
CA PHE A 91 -15.17 4.45 -11.91
C PHE A 91 -14.56 3.32 -12.75
N ALA A 92 -14.93 3.25 -14.05
CA ALA A 92 -14.40 2.23 -14.96
C ALA A 92 -12.88 2.33 -15.15
N PHE A 93 -12.36 3.55 -15.35
CA PHE A 93 -10.91 3.75 -15.53
C PHE A 93 -10.12 3.49 -14.25
N ARG A 94 -10.71 3.72 -13.06
CA ARG A 94 -10.11 3.34 -11.78
C ARG A 94 -10.04 1.82 -11.59
N LEU A 95 -11.08 1.08 -12.02
CA LEU A 95 -11.04 -0.39 -12.06
C LEU A 95 -9.94 -0.88 -13.01
N LEU A 96 -9.86 -0.30 -14.22
CA LEU A 96 -8.83 -0.65 -15.20
C LEU A 96 -7.42 -0.37 -14.67
N MET A 97 -7.22 0.78 -14.02
CA MET A 97 -5.96 1.15 -13.37
C MET A 97 -5.57 0.14 -12.29
N GLY A 98 -6.52 -0.23 -11.40
CA GLY A 98 -6.29 -1.23 -10.36
C GLY A 98 -5.89 -2.59 -10.93
N THR A 99 -6.52 -3.02 -12.03
CA THR A 99 -6.16 -4.24 -12.75
C THR A 99 -4.74 -4.17 -13.30
N GLY A 100 -4.37 -3.05 -13.94
CA GLY A 100 -3.04 -2.84 -14.48
C GLY A 100 -1.95 -2.82 -13.41
N GLU A 101 -2.18 -2.11 -12.31
CA GLU A 101 -1.21 -1.98 -11.22
C GLU A 101 -1.01 -3.26 -10.40
N ALA A 102 -1.99 -4.17 -10.39
CA ALA A 102 -1.92 -5.42 -9.65
C ALA A 102 -0.72 -6.31 -10.04
N VAL A 103 -0.11 -6.08 -11.19
CA VAL A 103 1.08 -6.81 -11.68
C VAL A 103 2.36 -6.41 -10.95
N ALA A 104 2.46 -5.20 -10.38
CA ALA A 104 3.71 -4.58 -9.99
C ALA A 104 4.48 -5.38 -8.93
N TYR A 105 3.85 -5.68 -7.79
CA TYR A 105 4.49 -6.44 -6.71
C TYR A 105 4.76 -7.90 -7.04
N PRO A 106 3.81 -8.68 -7.61
CA PRO A 106 4.07 -10.06 -7.99
C PRO A 106 5.20 -10.20 -9.01
N SER A 107 5.20 -9.35 -10.05
CA SER A 107 6.24 -9.37 -11.07
C SER A 107 7.60 -8.95 -10.51
N ALA A 108 7.67 -7.89 -9.68
CA ALA A 108 8.91 -7.48 -9.04
C ALA A 108 9.48 -8.59 -8.16
N ALA A 109 8.65 -9.22 -7.32
CA ALA A 109 9.06 -10.35 -6.47
C ALA A 109 9.61 -11.51 -7.29
N LYS A 110 8.94 -11.89 -8.38
CA LYS A 110 9.38 -12.96 -9.29
C LYS A 110 10.69 -12.63 -9.99
N LEU A 111 10.84 -11.41 -10.52
CA LEU A 111 12.06 -10.97 -11.18
C LEU A 111 13.25 -10.92 -10.22
N LEU A 112 13.04 -10.47 -8.99
CA LEU A 112 14.08 -10.50 -7.96
C LEU A 112 14.43 -11.93 -7.56
N ALA A 113 13.44 -12.82 -7.41
CA ALA A 113 13.67 -14.22 -7.10
C ALA A 113 14.49 -14.95 -8.18
N THR A 114 14.31 -14.53 -9.45
CA THR A 114 14.95 -15.16 -10.61
C THR A 114 16.37 -14.63 -10.88
N HIS A 115 16.60 -13.30 -10.63
CA HIS A 115 17.83 -12.63 -11.08
C HIS A 115 18.73 -12.15 -9.94
N VAL A 116 18.28 -12.26 -8.67
CA VAL A 116 19.04 -11.80 -7.51
C VAL A 116 19.33 -12.96 -6.57
N GLU A 117 20.58 -13.05 -6.11
CA GLU A 117 20.99 -14.04 -5.12
C GLU A 117 20.13 -13.98 -3.85
N PRO A 118 19.80 -15.12 -3.24
CA PRO A 118 18.93 -15.18 -2.05
C PRO A 118 19.31 -14.21 -0.93
N ARG A 119 20.61 -14.07 -0.66
CA ARG A 119 21.14 -13.17 0.40
C ARG A 119 20.88 -11.68 0.15
N HIS A 120 20.63 -11.28 -1.10
CA HIS A 120 20.41 -9.87 -1.48
C HIS A 120 18.95 -9.55 -1.82
N ARG A 121 18.05 -10.55 -1.88
CA ARG A 121 16.64 -10.37 -2.30
C ARG A 121 15.87 -9.42 -1.40
N ALA A 122 16.01 -9.56 -0.08
CA ALA A 122 15.31 -8.71 0.89
C ALA A 122 15.72 -7.23 0.73
N ARG A 123 17.04 -6.96 0.65
CA ARG A 123 17.56 -5.61 0.42
C ARG A 123 17.10 -5.04 -0.92
N SER A 124 17.06 -5.88 -1.96
CA SER A 124 16.61 -5.49 -3.29
C SER A 124 15.13 -5.14 -3.30
N MET A 125 14.29 -5.92 -2.61
CA MET A 125 12.86 -5.62 -2.46
C MET A 125 12.63 -4.34 -1.66
N GLY A 126 13.41 -4.10 -0.60
CA GLY A 126 13.40 -2.84 0.14
C GLY A 126 13.69 -1.63 -0.76
N THR A 127 14.69 -1.73 -1.66
CA THR A 127 14.98 -0.68 -2.64
C THR A 127 13.82 -0.45 -3.62
N VAL A 128 13.13 -1.52 -4.03
CA VAL A 128 11.96 -1.42 -4.91
C VAL A 128 10.80 -0.74 -4.18
N VAL A 129 10.53 -1.11 -2.93
CA VAL A 129 9.48 -0.49 -2.10
C VAL A 129 9.77 0.98 -1.77
N LEU A 130 11.05 1.35 -1.61
CA LEU A 130 11.43 2.76 -1.45
C LEU A 130 10.96 3.62 -2.62
N GLY A 131 10.96 3.07 -3.85
CA GLY A 131 10.37 3.73 -5.02
C GLY A 131 8.91 4.11 -4.81
N ALA A 132 8.12 3.29 -4.14
CA ALA A 132 6.72 3.58 -3.84
C ALA A 132 6.55 4.80 -2.90
N VAL A 133 7.35 4.87 -1.83
CA VAL A 133 7.32 6.00 -0.89
C VAL A 133 7.73 7.30 -1.57
N VAL A 134 8.83 7.26 -2.35
CA VAL A 134 9.28 8.42 -3.13
C VAL A 134 8.22 8.80 -4.17
N GLY A 135 7.55 7.81 -4.78
CA GLY A 135 6.47 8.03 -5.75
C GLY A 135 5.31 8.83 -5.19
N LEU A 136 4.81 8.50 -3.99
CA LEU A 136 3.75 9.27 -3.34
C LEU A 136 4.17 10.72 -3.07
N THR A 137 5.41 10.91 -2.61
CA THR A 137 5.95 12.26 -2.36
C THR A 137 6.06 13.07 -3.65
N VAL A 138 6.71 12.49 -4.67
CA VAL A 138 6.86 13.13 -5.99
C VAL A 138 5.48 13.40 -6.61
N GLY A 139 4.57 12.43 -6.54
CA GLY A 139 3.20 12.57 -7.03
C GLY A 139 2.45 13.71 -6.37
N ALA A 140 2.62 13.91 -5.05
CA ALA A 140 1.99 15.00 -4.34
C ALA A 140 2.53 16.37 -4.78
N PHE A 141 3.84 16.56 -4.84
CA PHE A 141 4.43 17.85 -5.22
C PHE A 141 4.32 18.12 -6.72
N LEU A 142 4.74 17.18 -7.58
CA LEU A 142 4.69 17.34 -9.04
C LEU A 142 3.23 17.38 -9.52
N GLY A 143 2.41 16.44 -9.04
CA GLY A 143 0.99 16.42 -9.36
C GLY A 143 0.28 17.67 -8.87
N GLY A 144 0.59 18.16 -7.66
CA GLY A 144 0.06 19.41 -7.14
C GLY A 144 0.47 20.63 -7.95
N TRP A 145 1.72 20.68 -8.40
CA TRP A 145 2.19 21.75 -9.27
C TRP A 145 1.46 21.74 -10.63
N LEU A 146 1.35 20.56 -11.28
CA LEU A 146 0.59 20.39 -12.51
C LEU A 146 -0.89 20.76 -12.33
N LEU A 147 -1.49 20.32 -11.22
CA LEU A 147 -2.88 20.61 -10.86
C LEU A 147 -3.13 22.12 -10.77
N GLY A 148 -2.24 22.84 -10.09
CA GLY A 148 -2.39 24.28 -9.86
C GLY A 148 -2.21 25.12 -11.12
N HIS A 149 -1.41 24.67 -12.10
CA HIS A 149 -1.13 25.43 -13.32
C HIS A 149 -1.98 25.01 -14.51
N TYR A 150 -2.33 23.73 -14.62
CA TYR A 150 -2.95 23.15 -15.83
C TYR A 150 -4.26 22.40 -15.54
N GLY A 151 -4.64 22.27 -14.26
CA GLY A 151 -5.83 21.54 -13.86
C GLY A 151 -5.62 20.03 -13.82
N TRP A 152 -6.63 19.32 -13.27
CA TRP A 152 -6.55 17.88 -12.97
C TRP A 152 -6.49 17.00 -14.25
N ARG A 153 -7.14 17.42 -15.34
CA ARG A 153 -7.13 16.67 -16.61
C ARG A 153 -5.73 16.62 -17.19
N ALA A 154 -5.09 17.80 -17.35
CA ALA A 154 -3.74 17.90 -17.89
C ALA A 154 -2.73 17.19 -16.96
N MET A 155 -2.90 17.28 -15.65
CA MET A 155 -2.08 16.55 -14.68
C MET A 155 -2.12 15.03 -14.94
N LEU A 156 -3.31 14.43 -15.01
CA LEU A 156 -3.44 12.98 -15.22
C LEU A 156 -2.96 12.53 -16.59
N ILE A 157 -3.27 13.30 -17.65
CA ILE A 157 -2.80 13.00 -19.01
C ILE A 157 -1.27 13.07 -19.08
N THR A 158 -0.67 14.09 -18.46
CA THR A 158 0.80 14.26 -18.44
C THR A 158 1.49 13.16 -17.63
N LEU A 159 1.00 12.85 -16.45
CA LEU A 159 1.57 11.79 -15.60
C LEU A 159 1.47 10.43 -16.28
N GLY A 160 0.28 10.04 -16.73
CA GLY A 160 0.07 8.76 -17.41
C GLY A 160 0.82 8.67 -18.75
N GLY A 161 0.88 9.78 -19.52
CA GLY A 161 1.65 9.85 -20.76
C GLY A 161 3.15 9.76 -20.53
N ALA A 162 3.69 10.50 -19.55
CA ALA A 162 5.10 10.46 -19.17
C ALA A 162 5.53 9.08 -18.64
N SER A 163 4.62 8.33 -18.07
CA SER A 163 4.88 6.96 -17.57
C SER A 163 5.42 6.07 -18.68
N PHE A 164 4.96 6.22 -19.94
CA PHE A 164 5.47 5.43 -21.06
C PHE A 164 6.97 5.63 -21.35
N LEU A 165 7.58 6.73 -20.90
CA LEU A 165 9.02 6.95 -21.04
C LEU A 165 9.84 5.89 -20.31
N TRP A 166 9.28 5.23 -19.29
CA TRP A 166 9.93 4.12 -18.59
C TRP A 166 10.17 2.90 -19.49
N LEU A 167 9.35 2.68 -20.51
CA LEU A 167 9.51 1.56 -21.43
C LEU A 167 10.81 1.68 -22.26
N ILE A 168 11.30 2.90 -22.49
CA ILE A 168 12.54 3.14 -23.27
C ILE A 168 13.74 2.48 -22.58
N PRO A 169 14.12 2.85 -21.33
CA PRO A 169 15.21 2.18 -20.62
C PRO A 169 14.90 0.72 -20.31
N TRP A 170 13.61 0.33 -20.14
CA TRP A 170 13.27 -1.07 -19.95
C TRP A 170 13.69 -1.92 -21.16
N PHE A 171 13.25 -1.59 -22.37
CA PHE A 171 13.60 -2.36 -23.57
C PHE A 171 15.07 -2.19 -23.98
N GLY A 172 15.70 -1.05 -23.69
CA GLY A 172 17.10 -0.80 -24.01
C GLY A 172 18.10 -1.49 -23.07
N LEU A 173 17.82 -1.51 -21.78
CA LEU A 173 18.75 -1.99 -20.75
C LEU A 173 18.41 -3.40 -20.26
N TRP A 174 17.16 -3.82 -20.39
CA TRP A 174 16.73 -5.16 -19.99
C TRP A 174 17.22 -6.18 -21.02
N ARG A 175 18.39 -6.74 -20.79
CA ARG A 175 18.85 -7.90 -21.55
C ARG A 175 18.25 -9.15 -20.91
N ARG A 176 17.71 -10.07 -21.74
CA ARG A 176 17.30 -11.40 -21.29
C ARG A 176 18.51 -12.08 -20.63
N ARG A 177 18.57 -12.04 -19.31
CA ARG A 177 19.53 -12.83 -18.56
C ARG A 177 18.96 -14.25 -18.48
N THR A 178 19.79 -15.25 -18.74
CA THR A 178 19.46 -16.65 -18.47
C THR A 178 19.03 -16.75 -17.01
N ALA A 179 17.80 -17.17 -16.79
CA ALA A 179 17.27 -17.37 -15.45
C ALA A 179 18.16 -18.39 -14.73
N SER A 180 18.62 -18.05 -13.52
CA SER A 180 19.19 -19.05 -12.63
C SER A 180 18.15 -20.12 -12.38
N ALA A 181 18.55 -21.40 -12.44
CA ALA A 181 17.65 -22.51 -12.19
C ALA A 181 16.84 -22.26 -10.90
N PRO A 182 15.51 -22.47 -10.90
CA PRO A 182 14.71 -22.28 -9.73
C PRO A 182 15.28 -23.14 -8.60
N ALA A 183 15.55 -22.52 -7.44
CA ALA A 183 15.89 -23.28 -6.25
C ALA A 183 14.74 -24.26 -5.99
N VAL A 184 15.08 -25.54 -5.81
CA VAL A 184 14.12 -26.61 -5.53
C VAL A 184 13.25 -26.12 -4.36
N ALA A 185 11.96 -25.93 -4.64
CA ALA A 185 11.01 -25.50 -3.64
C ALA A 185 10.92 -26.62 -2.58
N GLN A 186 11.46 -26.39 -1.40
CA GLN A 186 11.22 -27.27 -0.26
C GLN A 186 9.73 -27.34 0.00
N ALA A 187 9.20 -28.55 0.17
CA ALA A 187 7.80 -28.74 0.52
C ALA A 187 7.48 -27.96 1.82
N GLY A 188 6.73 -26.89 1.67
CA GLY A 188 6.30 -26.04 2.79
C GLY A 188 4.97 -26.53 3.38
N PRO A 189 4.54 -25.96 4.52
CA PRO A 189 3.28 -26.31 5.16
C PRO A 189 2.09 -26.08 4.20
N THR A 190 0.99 -26.79 4.44
CA THR A 190 -0.24 -26.61 3.65
C THR A 190 -0.85 -25.22 3.89
N THR A 191 -1.67 -24.76 2.94
CA THR A 191 -2.42 -23.49 3.09
C THR A 191 -3.31 -23.52 4.35
N ILE A 192 -3.90 -24.67 4.65
CA ILE A 192 -4.75 -24.89 5.84
C ILE A 192 -3.92 -24.74 7.11
N ALA A 193 -2.70 -25.30 7.16
CA ALA A 193 -1.81 -25.15 8.31
C ALA A 193 -1.45 -23.67 8.57
N VAL A 194 -1.22 -22.89 7.52
CA VAL A 194 -0.96 -21.46 7.64
C VAL A 194 -2.21 -20.71 8.14
N LEU A 195 -3.40 -21.04 7.62
CA LEU A 195 -4.68 -20.42 8.05
C LEU A 195 -5.06 -20.75 9.51
N ARG A 196 -4.58 -21.87 10.06
CA ARG A 196 -4.78 -22.22 11.48
C ARG A 196 -3.94 -21.40 12.45
N GLN A 197 -2.96 -20.64 11.96
CA GLN A 197 -2.06 -19.86 12.82
C GLN A 197 -2.73 -18.58 13.32
N ARG A 198 -2.87 -18.45 14.64
CA ARG A 198 -3.38 -17.23 15.28
C ARG A 198 -2.56 -15.99 14.92
N ALA A 199 -1.25 -16.15 14.73
CA ALA A 199 -0.35 -15.08 14.33
C ALA A 199 -0.72 -14.47 12.96
N LEU A 200 -1.21 -15.28 12.01
CA LEU A 200 -1.68 -14.79 10.71
C LEU A 200 -2.90 -13.87 10.88
N TRP A 201 -3.88 -14.27 11.67
CA TRP A 201 -5.10 -13.47 11.88
C TRP A 201 -4.81 -12.17 12.63
N GLY A 202 -3.91 -12.20 13.62
CA GLY A 202 -3.43 -10.98 14.28
C GLY A 202 -2.72 -10.04 13.30
N GLY A 203 -1.86 -10.59 12.44
CA GLY A 203 -1.20 -9.83 11.38
C GLY A 203 -2.17 -9.26 10.34
N MET A 204 -3.13 -10.06 9.87
CA MET A 204 -4.18 -9.63 8.94
C MET A 204 -5.03 -8.49 9.49
N LEU A 205 -5.53 -8.65 10.72
CA LEU A 205 -6.37 -7.64 11.36
C LEU A 205 -5.60 -6.34 11.60
N GLY A 206 -4.39 -6.43 12.15
CA GLY A 206 -3.57 -5.25 12.39
C GLY A 206 -3.19 -4.52 11.09
N SER A 207 -2.81 -5.27 10.05
CA SER A 207 -2.49 -4.70 8.73
C SER A 207 -3.70 -4.06 8.06
N PHE A 208 -4.88 -4.67 8.17
CA PHE A 208 -6.12 -4.07 7.68
C PHE A 208 -6.40 -2.72 8.36
N CYS A 209 -6.28 -2.68 9.70
CA CYS A 209 -6.59 -1.48 10.47
C CYS A 209 -5.66 -0.32 10.13
N ILE A 210 -4.36 -0.58 10.01
CA ILE A 210 -3.40 0.49 9.67
C ILE A 210 -3.58 0.93 8.22
N LEU A 211 -3.83 0.00 7.30
CA LEU A 211 -4.06 0.35 5.89
C LEU A 211 -5.40 1.08 5.70
N TYR A 212 -6.37 0.89 6.59
CA TYR A 212 -7.60 1.68 6.62
C TYR A 212 -7.30 3.17 6.85
N ALA A 213 -6.52 3.48 7.88
CA ALA A 213 -6.08 4.84 8.20
C ALA A 213 -5.21 5.44 7.08
N PHE A 214 -4.24 4.66 6.56
CA PHE A 214 -3.42 5.09 5.43
C PHE A 214 -4.25 5.39 4.18
N THR A 215 -5.27 4.57 3.89
CA THR A 215 -6.16 4.80 2.74
C THR A 215 -6.96 6.10 2.91
N PHE A 216 -7.40 6.44 4.13
CA PHE A 216 -8.01 7.74 4.39
C PHE A 216 -7.04 8.88 4.05
N VAL A 217 -5.81 8.81 4.53
CA VAL A 217 -4.77 9.81 4.24
C VAL A 217 -4.50 9.90 2.73
N LEU A 218 -4.41 8.76 2.04
CA LEU A 218 -4.12 8.71 0.61
C LEU A 218 -5.26 9.32 -0.24
N THR A 219 -6.51 9.09 0.15
CA THR A 219 -7.67 9.34 -0.71
C THR A 219 -8.52 10.53 -0.28
N TRP A 220 -8.75 10.71 1.03
CA TRP A 220 -9.68 11.70 1.56
C TRP A 220 -9.02 12.90 2.23
N MET A 221 -7.76 12.79 2.64
CA MET A 221 -7.03 13.92 3.25
C MET A 221 -7.05 15.18 2.37
N PRO A 222 -6.84 15.10 1.03
CA PRO A 222 -6.93 16.28 0.17
C PRO A 222 -8.30 16.98 0.23
N LEU A 223 -9.38 16.20 0.14
CA LEU A 223 -10.75 16.71 0.26
C LEU A 223 -11.02 17.34 1.63
N TYR A 224 -10.62 16.66 2.70
CA TYR A 224 -10.72 17.18 4.06
C TYR A 224 -10.01 18.52 4.24
N LEU A 225 -8.78 18.65 3.75
CA LEU A 225 -8.00 19.88 3.87
C LEU A 225 -8.64 21.05 3.09
N VAL A 226 -9.18 20.77 1.90
CA VAL A 226 -9.80 21.83 1.07
C VAL A 226 -11.21 22.16 1.57
N GLN A 227 -12.07 21.17 1.76
CA GLN A 227 -13.50 21.36 2.01
C GLN A 227 -13.82 21.69 3.48
N GLU A 228 -13.16 21.01 4.44
CA GLU A 228 -13.45 21.21 5.86
C GLU A 228 -12.51 22.21 6.52
N ARG A 229 -11.24 22.24 6.07
CA ARG A 229 -10.23 23.16 6.64
C ARG A 229 -10.02 24.42 5.84
N GLY A 230 -10.68 24.56 4.67
CA GLY A 230 -10.63 25.78 3.82
C GLY A 230 -9.25 26.08 3.25
N MET A 231 -8.38 25.07 3.12
CA MET A 231 -7.02 25.27 2.63
C MET A 231 -6.99 25.41 1.09
N SER A 232 -6.06 26.21 0.61
CA SER A 232 -5.80 26.31 -0.84
C SER A 232 -5.28 24.99 -1.40
N LEU A 233 -5.45 24.79 -2.71
CA LEU A 233 -4.89 23.60 -3.39
C LEU A 233 -3.37 23.51 -3.21
N THR A 234 -2.66 24.63 -3.23
CA THR A 234 -1.20 24.67 -3.01
C THR A 234 -0.85 24.20 -1.59
N THR A 235 -1.53 24.71 -0.57
CA THR A 235 -1.29 24.30 0.82
C THR A 235 -1.64 22.81 1.01
N MET A 236 -2.75 22.35 0.46
CA MET A 236 -3.17 20.95 0.51
C MET A 236 -2.10 20.03 -0.08
N THR A 237 -1.54 20.34 -1.26
CA THR A 237 -0.52 19.50 -1.89
C THR A 237 0.81 19.51 -1.13
N GLN A 238 1.17 20.65 -0.51
CA GLN A 238 2.33 20.72 0.37
C GLN A 238 2.16 19.86 1.62
N VAL A 239 0.99 19.92 2.27
CA VAL A 239 0.68 19.06 3.43
C VAL A 239 0.69 17.59 3.04
N ALA A 240 0.06 17.22 1.92
CA ALA A 240 0.05 15.85 1.43
C ALA A 240 1.46 15.33 1.15
N GLY A 241 2.27 16.08 0.40
CA GLY A 241 3.66 15.71 0.11
C GLY A 241 4.51 15.58 1.37
N SER A 242 4.38 16.52 2.32
CA SER A 242 5.08 16.49 3.60
C SER A 242 4.66 15.30 4.46
N THR A 243 3.38 14.90 4.43
CA THR A 243 2.87 13.72 5.13
C THR A 243 3.50 12.44 4.57
N PHE A 244 3.69 12.34 3.24
CA PHE A 244 4.37 11.17 2.65
C PHE A 244 5.88 11.18 2.90
N ILE A 245 6.55 12.34 2.98
CA ILE A 245 7.93 12.43 3.47
C ILE A 245 8.00 11.91 4.92
N ALA A 246 7.10 12.36 5.78
CA ALA A 246 7.02 11.94 7.17
C ALA A 246 6.80 10.40 7.28
N ASN A 247 5.99 9.82 6.40
CA ASN A 247 5.82 8.36 6.31
C ASN A 247 7.15 7.66 5.95
N GLY A 248 7.89 8.18 4.98
CA GLY A 248 9.21 7.67 4.63
C GLY A 248 10.22 7.74 5.80
N VAL A 249 10.20 8.84 6.57
CA VAL A 249 11.01 8.97 7.79
C VAL A 249 10.62 7.90 8.82
N GLY A 250 9.32 7.71 9.07
CA GLY A 250 8.82 6.66 9.96
C GLY A 250 9.28 5.26 9.57
N LEU A 251 9.23 4.95 8.26
CA LEU A 251 9.67 3.67 7.71
C LEU A 251 11.15 3.40 8.04
N VAL A 252 12.02 4.38 7.80
CA VAL A 252 13.48 4.24 8.08
C VAL A 252 13.73 4.14 9.58
N LEU A 253 13.06 4.96 10.39
CA LEU A 253 13.19 4.94 11.84
C LEU A 253 12.77 3.60 12.43
N SER A 254 11.67 3.01 11.97
CA SER A 254 11.17 1.72 12.42
C SER A 254 12.19 0.61 12.21
N ALA A 255 12.72 0.49 10.99
CA ALA A 255 13.73 -0.51 10.67
C ALA A 255 14.98 -0.33 11.57
N TRP A 256 15.47 0.92 11.71
CA TRP A 256 16.64 1.22 12.54
C TRP A 256 16.41 0.92 14.02
N ILE A 257 15.23 1.28 14.57
CA ILE A 257 14.91 1.03 15.99
C ILE A 257 14.87 -0.47 16.27
N VAL A 258 14.17 -1.24 15.44
CA VAL A 258 14.01 -2.69 15.62
C VAL A 258 15.35 -3.40 15.47
N ASP A 259 16.12 -3.10 14.42
CA ASP A 259 17.43 -3.71 14.18
C ASP A 259 18.40 -3.40 15.31
N LYS A 260 18.46 -2.14 15.76
CA LYS A 260 19.37 -1.73 16.85
C LYS A 260 19.00 -2.35 18.18
N TRP A 261 17.69 -2.52 18.47
CA TRP A 261 17.22 -3.19 19.68
C TRP A 261 17.62 -4.66 19.69
N ILE A 262 17.40 -5.38 18.60
CA ILE A 262 17.74 -6.79 18.46
C ILE A 262 19.26 -6.98 18.49
N ALA A 263 20.03 -6.14 17.81
CA ALA A 263 21.49 -6.21 17.81
C ALA A 263 22.13 -6.02 19.20
N ARG A 264 21.41 -5.33 20.11
CA ARG A 264 21.82 -5.16 21.52
C ARG A 264 21.38 -6.31 22.43
N GLY A 265 20.85 -7.41 21.89
CA GLY A 265 20.36 -8.55 22.63
C GLY A 265 18.94 -8.39 23.18
N GLY A 266 18.20 -7.35 22.74
CA GLY A 266 16.81 -7.15 23.11
C GLY A 266 15.88 -8.15 22.44
N SER A 267 14.74 -8.43 23.09
CA SER A 267 13.73 -9.36 22.58
C SER A 267 13.07 -8.82 21.30
N ALA A 268 13.06 -9.61 20.22
CA ALA A 268 12.34 -9.29 19.00
C ALA A 268 10.84 -9.08 19.26
N ASN A 269 10.24 -9.91 20.13
CA ASN A 269 8.83 -9.77 20.51
C ASN A 269 8.51 -8.39 21.08
N VAL A 270 9.37 -7.88 21.99
CA VAL A 270 9.20 -6.55 22.58
C VAL A 270 9.38 -5.48 21.52
N ALA A 271 10.45 -5.54 20.70
CA ALA A 271 10.73 -4.55 19.66
C ALA A 271 9.55 -4.40 18.68
N TYR A 272 9.12 -5.51 18.07
CA TYR A 272 8.02 -5.50 17.10
C TYR A 272 6.70 -5.03 17.72
N LYS A 273 6.30 -5.61 18.85
CA LYS A 273 5.03 -5.25 19.50
C LYS A 273 5.01 -3.79 19.95
N THR A 274 6.11 -3.28 20.51
CA THR A 274 6.18 -1.87 20.92
C THR A 274 6.01 -0.92 19.74
N VAL A 275 6.75 -1.13 18.65
CA VAL A 275 6.67 -0.24 17.49
C VAL A 275 5.26 -0.30 16.85
N LEU A 276 4.70 -1.50 16.68
CA LEU A 276 3.35 -1.67 16.12
C LEU A 276 2.26 -1.02 16.99
N THR A 277 2.40 -1.18 18.32
CA THR A 277 1.47 -0.60 19.30
C THR A 277 1.54 0.92 19.31
N VAL A 278 2.75 1.48 19.39
CA VAL A 278 2.98 2.94 19.37
C VAL A 278 2.47 3.54 18.05
N SER A 279 2.74 2.89 16.92
CA SER A 279 2.23 3.28 15.61
C SER A 279 0.71 3.34 15.60
N SER A 280 0.04 2.24 15.95
CA SER A 280 -1.44 2.17 15.88
C SER A 280 -2.12 3.12 16.86
N ALA A 281 -1.63 3.21 18.11
CA ALA A 281 -2.16 4.15 19.10
C ALA A 281 -1.95 5.59 18.65
N GLY A 282 -0.75 5.90 18.16
CA GLY A 282 -0.40 7.24 17.71
C GLY A 282 -1.22 7.67 16.49
N VAL A 283 -1.42 6.79 15.50
CA VAL A 283 -2.30 7.06 14.35
C VAL A 283 -3.73 7.34 14.81
N ALA A 284 -4.27 6.51 15.71
CA ALA A 284 -5.62 6.72 16.25
C ALA A 284 -5.75 8.06 16.97
N ILE A 285 -4.79 8.42 17.82
CA ILE A 285 -4.76 9.71 18.54
C ILE A 285 -4.64 10.85 17.54
N SER A 286 -3.75 10.77 16.56
CA SER A 286 -3.54 11.83 15.59
C SER A 286 -4.78 12.08 14.73
N LEU A 287 -5.47 11.04 14.27
CA LEU A 287 -6.72 11.17 13.52
C LEU A 287 -7.86 11.71 14.40
N PHE A 288 -7.93 11.30 15.67
CA PHE A 288 -8.85 11.91 16.64
C PHE A 288 -8.57 13.40 16.82
N LEU A 289 -7.31 13.78 16.98
CA LEU A 289 -6.93 15.19 17.12
C LEU A 289 -7.37 16.02 15.91
N CYS A 290 -7.33 15.47 14.69
CA CYS A 290 -7.83 16.14 13.51
C CYS A 290 -9.31 16.55 13.62
N THR A 291 -10.10 16.00 14.54
CA THR A 291 -11.52 16.39 14.73
C THR A 291 -11.69 17.59 15.66
N VAL A 292 -10.75 17.84 16.58
CA VAL A 292 -10.91 18.81 17.66
C VAL A 292 -9.97 20.02 17.56
N VAL A 293 -8.89 19.93 16.76
CA VAL A 293 -7.91 21.02 16.64
C VAL A 293 -8.21 21.94 15.45
N GLY A 294 -7.66 23.15 15.49
CA GLY A 294 -7.73 24.09 14.37
C GLY A 294 -6.88 23.66 13.16
N PRO A 295 -6.90 24.42 12.06
CA PRO A 295 -6.25 24.04 10.80
C PRO A 295 -4.76 23.68 10.93
N MET A 296 -3.98 24.49 11.67
CA MET A 296 -2.55 24.21 11.88
C MET A 296 -2.33 22.95 12.74
N GLY A 297 -3.17 22.75 13.77
CA GLY A 297 -3.13 21.53 14.58
C GLY A 297 -3.44 20.29 13.75
N ALA A 298 -4.38 20.38 12.80
CA ALA A 298 -4.70 19.28 11.88
C ALA A 298 -3.51 18.94 10.96
N VAL A 299 -2.77 19.93 10.47
CA VAL A 299 -1.54 19.72 9.71
C VAL A 299 -0.51 18.95 10.55
N ILE A 300 -0.25 19.39 11.78
CA ILE A 300 0.69 18.73 12.69
C ILE A 300 0.25 17.27 12.96
N ALA A 301 -1.05 17.05 13.21
CA ALA A 301 -1.60 15.73 13.45
C ALA A 301 -1.47 14.82 12.21
N LEU A 302 -1.67 15.34 11.00
CA LEU A 302 -1.47 14.58 9.76
C LEU A 302 0.00 14.24 9.50
N LEU A 303 0.92 15.16 9.77
CA LEU A 303 2.36 14.88 9.70
C LEU A 303 2.75 13.80 10.72
N ALA A 304 2.23 13.86 11.94
CA ALA A 304 2.41 12.81 12.94
C ALA A 304 1.81 11.47 12.48
N THR A 305 0.61 11.49 11.89
CA THR A 305 0.02 10.30 11.25
C THR A 305 0.96 9.70 10.21
N GLY A 306 1.58 10.52 9.36
CA GLY A 306 2.56 10.07 8.38
C GLY A 306 3.73 9.31 9.02
N VAL A 307 4.41 9.91 10.01
CA VAL A 307 5.52 9.25 10.73
C VAL A 307 5.07 7.94 11.37
N LEU A 308 3.96 7.98 12.10
CA LEU A 308 3.46 6.84 12.87
C LEU A 308 3.01 5.69 11.97
N ASP A 309 2.34 5.98 10.85
CA ASP A 309 1.97 4.97 9.86
C ASP A 309 3.23 4.37 9.20
N GLY A 310 4.21 5.21 8.87
CA GLY A 310 5.50 4.76 8.35
C GLY A 310 6.23 3.78 9.26
N LEU A 311 6.13 3.92 10.59
CA LEU A 311 6.70 2.98 11.55
C LEU A 311 6.18 1.55 11.37
N ASN A 312 4.95 1.38 10.91
CA ASN A 312 4.31 0.08 10.73
C ASN A 312 4.74 -0.63 9.44
N SER A 313 4.92 0.13 8.37
CA SER A 313 5.12 -0.37 6.99
C SER A 313 6.15 -1.49 6.81
N PRO A 314 7.41 -1.40 7.31
CA PRO A 314 8.41 -2.44 7.04
C PRO A 314 8.21 -3.71 7.89
N LEU A 315 7.41 -3.60 8.95
CA LEU A 315 7.32 -4.67 9.95
C LEU A 315 6.44 -5.84 9.48
N TRP A 316 5.50 -5.60 8.55
CA TRP A 316 4.63 -6.67 8.04
C TRP A 316 5.43 -7.79 7.36
N GLY A 317 6.33 -7.41 6.45
CA GLY A 317 7.18 -8.37 5.76
C GLY A 317 8.13 -9.10 6.69
N SER A 318 8.71 -8.37 7.63
CA SER A 318 9.60 -8.94 8.64
C SER A 318 8.89 -9.91 9.56
N LEU A 319 7.67 -9.59 10.02
CA LEU A 319 6.84 -10.50 10.82
C LEU A 319 6.45 -11.77 10.05
N ALA A 320 6.06 -11.63 8.79
CA ALA A 320 5.75 -12.78 7.95
C ALA A 320 6.96 -13.72 7.80
N GLN A 321 8.15 -13.16 7.63
CA GLN A 321 9.39 -13.94 7.54
C GLN A 321 9.74 -14.61 8.87
N LEU A 322 9.57 -13.89 9.99
CA LEU A 322 9.85 -14.43 11.34
C LEU A 322 8.91 -15.56 11.71
N PHE A 323 7.60 -15.40 11.50
CA PHE A 323 6.62 -16.43 11.84
C PHE A 323 6.67 -17.61 10.89
N ALA A 324 6.60 -17.35 9.60
CA ALA A 324 6.38 -18.38 8.59
C ALA A 324 7.67 -19.01 8.05
N GLY A 325 8.82 -18.34 8.26
CA GLY A 325 10.09 -18.78 7.70
C GLY A 325 10.11 -18.78 6.16
N PRO A 326 11.22 -19.23 5.53
CA PRO A 326 11.37 -19.21 4.07
C PRO A 326 10.39 -20.14 3.35
N GLN A 327 9.81 -21.13 4.04
CA GLN A 327 8.93 -22.15 3.47
C GLN A 327 7.48 -21.66 3.25
N ALA A 328 7.00 -20.70 4.07
CA ALA A 328 5.62 -20.25 4.07
C ALA A 328 5.43 -18.73 3.97
N SER A 329 6.51 -17.94 4.06
CA SER A 329 6.44 -16.46 4.09
C SER A 329 5.74 -15.86 2.87
N GLY A 330 5.91 -16.44 1.68
CA GLY A 330 5.22 -15.97 0.47
C GLY A 330 3.71 -16.12 0.55
N ARG A 331 3.22 -17.30 0.98
CA ARG A 331 1.78 -17.53 1.19
C ARG A 331 1.22 -16.65 2.30
N TRP A 332 1.95 -16.54 3.41
CA TRP A 332 1.59 -15.67 4.53
C TRP A 332 1.43 -14.23 4.09
N MET A 333 2.43 -13.68 3.41
CA MET A 333 2.39 -12.32 2.88
C MET A 333 1.25 -12.10 1.89
N GLY A 334 1.02 -13.07 0.99
CA GLY A 334 -0.09 -13.00 0.05
C GLY A 334 -1.45 -12.88 0.75
N MET A 335 -1.73 -13.73 1.73
CA MET A 335 -2.97 -13.68 2.50
C MET A 335 -3.10 -12.40 3.31
N GLN A 336 -2.05 -12.02 4.04
CA GLN A 336 -2.03 -10.81 4.85
C GLN A 336 -2.24 -9.56 3.99
N ASN A 337 -1.56 -9.46 2.84
CA ASN A 337 -1.69 -8.34 1.93
C ASN A 337 -3.07 -8.26 1.26
N SER A 338 -3.68 -9.40 0.92
CA SER A 338 -5.04 -9.43 0.37
C SER A 338 -6.07 -8.86 1.36
N VAL A 339 -6.00 -9.29 2.63
CA VAL A 339 -6.90 -8.77 3.67
C VAL A 339 -6.61 -7.29 3.96
N ALA A 340 -5.35 -6.90 4.04
CA ALA A 340 -4.97 -5.51 4.25
C ALA A 340 -5.52 -4.60 3.14
N ASN A 341 -5.37 -4.97 1.86
CA ASN A 341 -5.91 -4.20 0.74
C ASN A 341 -7.45 -4.15 0.70
N GLY A 342 -8.15 -5.05 1.39
CA GLY A 342 -9.58 -4.94 1.66
C GLY A 342 -9.96 -3.63 2.36
N ALA A 343 -9.06 -3.05 3.17
CA ALA A 343 -9.26 -1.73 3.76
C ALA A 343 -9.44 -0.63 2.70
N GLY A 344 -8.71 -0.73 1.59
CA GLY A 344 -8.85 0.19 0.46
C GLY A 344 -10.21 0.09 -0.25
N MET A 345 -10.86 -1.08 -0.19
CA MET A 345 -12.23 -1.25 -0.71
C MET A 345 -13.27 -0.59 0.21
N VAL A 346 -13.04 -0.64 1.52
CA VAL A 346 -14.04 -0.26 2.53
C VAL A 346 -13.87 1.20 2.97
N ALA A 347 -12.66 1.63 3.29
CA ALA A 347 -12.40 2.94 3.89
C ALA A 347 -12.93 4.11 3.06
N PRO A 348 -12.70 4.21 1.73
CA PRO A 348 -13.20 5.33 0.96
C PRO A 348 -14.73 5.35 0.84
N VAL A 349 -15.37 4.19 0.74
CA VAL A 349 -16.85 4.08 0.66
C VAL A 349 -17.49 4.50 1.98
N VAL A 350 -16.98 3.96 3.10
CA VAL A 350 -17.47 4.32 4.45
C VAL A 350 -17.29 5.81 4.70
N THR A 351 -16.11 6.35 4.40
CA THR A 351 -15.85 7.79 4.56
C THR A 351 -16.81 8.62 3.72
N GLY A 352 -16.98 8.28 2.43
CA GLY A 352 -17.90 9.00 1.54
C GLY A 352 -19.34 8.98 2.01
N TYR A 353 -19.82 7.82 2.50
CA TYR A 353 -21.15 7.68 3.08
C TYR A 353 -21.33 8.56 4.33
N LEU A 354 -20.38 8.49 5.27
CA LEU A 354 -20.43 9.28 6.51
C LEU A 354 -20.40 10.77 6.24
N VAL A 355 -19.53 11.23 5.34
CA VAL A 355 -19.45 12.65 4.94
C VAL A 355 -20.74 13.10 4.26
N GLN A 356 -21.37 12.26 3.42
CA GLN A 356 -22.63 12.57 2.78
C GLN A 356 -23.78 12.74 3.79
N GLN A 357 -23.81 11.93 4.85
CA GLN A 357 -24.86 11.97 5.85
C GLN A 357 -24.70 13.12 6.85
N THR A 358 -23.46 13.46 7.19
CA THR A 358 -23.16 14.43 8.26
C THR A 358 -22.78 15.82 7.75
N GLY A 359 -22.35 15.93 6.50
CA GLY A 359 -21.76 17.13 5.92
C GLY A 359 -20.32 17.42 6.41
N HIS A 360 -19.77 16.60 7.31
CA HIS A 360 -18.47 16.79 7.96
C HIS A 360 -17.61 15.55 7.95
N TYR A 361 -16.28 15.73 7.95
CA TYR A 361 -15.30 14.63 7.99
C TYR A 361 -15.08 14.08 9.41
N SER A 362 -15.54 14.75 10.44
CA SER A 362 -15.28 14.41 11.84
C SER A 362 -15.66 12.96 12.17
N LEU A 363 -16.84 12.48 11.75
CA LEU A 363 -17.27 11.11 12.02
C LEU A 363 -16.41 10.09 11.26
N ALA A 364 -15.99 10.37 10.03
CA ALA A 364 -15.12 9.50 9.27
C ALA A 364 -13.72 9.40 9.90
N LEU A 365 -13.19 10.51 10.42
CA LEU A 365 -11.94 10.55 11.17
C LEU A 365 -12.04 9.76 12.48
N LEU A 366 -13.16 9.87 13.21
CA LEU A 366 -13.42 9.09 14.43
C LEU A 366 -13.50 7.58 14.13
N VAL A 367 -14.17 7.19 13.05
CA VAL A 367 -14.21 5.79 12.61
C VAL A 367 -12.81 5.29 12.26
N SER A 368 -12.02 6.08 11.55
CA SER A 368 -10.62 5.73 11.22
C SER A 368 -9.76 5.60 12.48
N ALA A 369 -9.93 6.50 13.47
CA ALA A 369 -9.27 6.42 14.76
C ALA A 369 -9.69 5.17 15.54
N PHE A 370 -10.99 4.85 15.55
CA PHE A 370 -11.51 3.65 16.21
C PHE A 370 -10.98 2.35 15.55
N VAL A 371 -10.92 2.29 14.23
CA VAL A 371 -10.29 1.18 13.52
C VAL A 371 -8.80 1.07 13.89
N GLY A 372 -8.10 2.20 14.06
CA GLY A 372 -6.73 2.22 14.58
C GLY A 372 -6.61 1.59 15.97
N LEU A 373 -7.58 1.84 16.87
CA LEU A 373 -7.63 1.18 18.20
C LEU A 373 -7.89 -0.33 18.10
N ILE A 374 -8.71 -0.78 17.15
CA ILE A 374 -8.85 -2.22 16.86
C ILE A 374 -7.50 -2.80 16.45
N GLY A 375 -6.74 -2.09 15.62
CA GLY A 375 -5.38 -2.46 15.24
C GLY A 375 -4.44 -2.58 16.46
N LEU A 376 -4.53 -1.65 17.40
CA LEU A 376 -3.79 -1.72 18.68
C LEU A 376 -4.10 -3.02 19.42
N VAL A 377 -5.38 -3.37 19.57
CA VAL A 377 -5.82 -4.63 20.19
C VAL A 377 -5.32 -5.85 19.40
N ALA A 378 -5.33 -5.78 18.07
CA ALA A 378 -4.82 -6.85 17.23
C ALA A 378 -3.33 -7.15 17.51
N TRP A 379 -2.50 -6.13 17.66
CA TRP A 379 -1.07 -6.27 17.94
C TRP A 379 -0.78 -6.73 19.36
N LEU A 380 -1.52 -6.25 20.35
CA LEU A 380 -1.28 -6.56 21.75
C LEU A 380 -1.85 -7.93 22.15
N VAL A 381 -3.10 -8.21 21.75
CA VAL A 381 -3.91 -9.32 22.25
C VAL A 381 -3.97 -10.47 21.26
N VAL A 382 -4.30 -10.17 19.98
CA VAL A 382 -4.51 -11.22 18.97
C VAL A 382 -3.19 -11.80 18.49
N LEU A 383 -2.17 -10.96 18.22
CA LEU A 383 -0.86 -11.40 17.78
C LEU A 383 -0.14 -12.12 18.96
N PRO A 384 0.21 -13.41 18.82
CA PRO A 384 0.96 -14.13 19.84
C PRO A 384 2.41 -13.57 19.96
N PRO A 385 3.19 -14.06 20.93
CA PRO A 385 4.61 -13.71 21.00
C PRO A 385 5.34 -13.96 19.67
N VAL A 386 6.14 -12.99 19.24
CA VAL A 386 6.87 -13.04 17.96
C VAL A 386 8.01 -14.06 18.07
N ARG A 387 7.79 -15.23 17.48
CA ARG A 387 8.75 -16.34 17.42
C ARG A 387 8.49 -17.20 16.17
N PRO A 388 9.51 -17.86 15.59
CA PRO A 388 9.31 -18.78 14.49
C PRO A 388 8.29 -19.86 14.80
N ILE A 389 7.46 -20.21 13.81
CA ILE A 389 6.50 -21.32 13.92
C ILE A 389 7.22 -22.61 13.51
N ASP A 390 7.06 -23.65 14.32
CA ASP A 390 7.56 -24.98 14.00
C ASP A 390 6.57 -25.72 13.09
N TRP A 391 6.99 -25.94 11.85
CA TRP A 391 6.22 -26.67 10.83
C TRP A 391 6.51 -28.18 10.77
N SER A 392 7.32 -28.71 11.69
CA SER A 392 7.78 -30.12 11.63
C SER A 392 6.63 -31.15 11.79
N GLY A 393 5.59 -30.80 12.53
CA GLY A 393 4.40 -31.63 12.71
C GLY A 393 3.60 -31.83 11.41
N ASP A 394 3.49 -30.80 10.59
CA ASP A 394 2.70 -30.79 9.35
C ASP A 394 3.44 -31.52 8.21
N SER A 395 4.77 -31.42 8.17
CA SER A 395 5.60 -32.14 7.21
C SER A 395 5.66 -33.65 7.45
N ARG A 396 5.45 -34.12 8.67
CA ARG A 396 5.31 -35.57 8.98
C ARG A 396 3.98 -36.12 8.46
N ALA A 397 2.88 -35.39 8.64
CA ALA A 397 1.56 -35.79 8.15
C ALA A 397 1.55 -35.92 6.60
N LEU A 398 2.14 -34.96 5.89
CA LEU A 398 2.25 -35.00 4.41
C LEU A 398 3.12 -36.15 3.89
N ARG A 399 4.20 -36.51 4.61
CA ARG A 399 5.03 -37.68 4.24
C ARG A 399 4.32 -39.00 4.43
N MET A 400 3.46 -39.10 5.46
CA MET A 400 2.67 -40.30 5.73
C MET A 400 1.50 -40.45 4.72
N GLU A 401 0.94 -39.35 4.21
CA GLU A 401 -0.06 -39.39 3.12
C GLU A 401 0.58 -39.73 1.75
N ALA A 402 1.79 -39.24 1.47
CA ALA A 402 2.51 -39.55 0.22
C ALA A 402 3.10 -40.97 0.18
N SER A 403 3.14 -41.67 1.31
CA SER A 403 3.60 -43.04 1.41
C SER A 403 2.47 -44.08 1.42
N ARG A 404 1.23 -43.66 1.31
CA ARG A 404 0.02 -44.47 1.08
C ARG A 404 -0.44 -44.35 -0.36
#